data_633dca55fe4bb652f9d85321128dc74d
#
_entry.id   633dca55fe4bb652f9d85321128dc74d
#
_cell.length_a   1.000
_cell.length_b   1.000
_cell.length_c   1.000
_cell.angle_alpha   90.00
_cell.angle_beta   90.00
_cell.angle_gamma   90.00
#
_symmetry.space_group_name_H-M   'P 1'
#
loop_
_entity.id
_entity.type
_entity.pdbx_description
1 polymer ?
#
loop_
_entity_poly.entity_id
_entity_poly.type
_entity_poly.pdbx_seq_one_letter_code
_entity_poly.pdbx_strand_id
1 'polypeptide(L)'
;LMAEVPFIKAKPSRISTFIGSALAVIAGYVFWPMWEKQRFPALMSNALMKNKNYLQSVLNYLLNENTESDSWIKLRNIAEAANSDVFACVQRMNEEPQHIQQNVNISFSLVGINVRLAREITSIALSFSSMEKGNIQSEGLQAYKVQILKILDELNSYIESENSAIAPEFKQLTMLTQQVKLQVSSYRFIKTELGKIVFELEGMYMLLKDAQKP
;
A
#
# COMPACT_ATOMS: atom_id res chain seq x y z
N LEU A 1 -16.40 -65.63 27.05
CA LEU A 1 -15.19 -65.06 27.67
C LEU A 1 -14.53 -64.11 26.67
N MET A 2 -14.88 -62.84 26.79
CA MET A 2 -14.15 -61.77 26.05
C MET A 2 -13.00 -61.30 26.95
N ALA A 3 -11.78 -61.44 26.47
CA ALA A 3 -10.61 -60.96 27.16
C ALA A 3 -10.50 -59.43 26.93
N GLU A 4 -10.59 -58.65 27.99
CA GLU A 4 -10.30 -57.23 27.97
C GLU A 4 -8.79 -57.01 27.72
N VAL A 5 -8.44 -56.35 26.62
CA VAL A 5 -7.11 -55.91 26.33
C VAL A 5 -6.80 -54.66 27.20
N PRO A 6 -5.82 -54.66 28.10
CA PRO A 6 -5.52 -53.51 28.93
C PRO A 6 -4.93 -52.39 28.07
N PHE A 7 -5.65 -51.29 27.97
CA PHE A 7 -5.14 -50.02 27.40
C PHE A 7 -4.02 -49.53 28.34
N ILE A 8 -2.76 -49.70 27.93
CA ILE A 8 -1.59 -49.10 28.61
C ILE A 8 -1.68 -47.58 28.37
N LYS A 9 -2.20 -46.82 29.33
CA LYS A 9 -2.05 -45.39 29.39
C LYS A 9 -0.59 -45.04 29.61
N ALA A 10 0.18 -44.90 28.53
CA ALA A 10 1.53 -44.35 28.62
C ALA A 10 1.40 -42.87 29.11
N LYS A 11 1.87 -42.60 30.34
CA LYS A 11 2.07 -41.22 30.80
C LYS A 11 3.10 -40.56 29.88
N PRO A 12 2.77 -39.51 29.13
CA PRO A 12 3.80 -38.78 28.39
C PRO A 12 4.83 -38.28 29.39
N SER A 13 6.07 -38.69 29.25
CA SER A 13 7.15 -38.21 30.11
C SER A 13 7.30 -36.71 29.83
N ARG A 14 7.44 -35.86 30.85
CA ARG A 14 7.67 -34.42 30.69
C ARG A 14 8.83 -34.11 29.75
N ILE A 15 9.78 -35.03 29.66
CA ILE A 15 10.94 -34.98 28.76
C ILE A 15 10.50 -35.11 27.29
N SER A 16 9.60 -36.05 26.94
CA SER A 16 9.14 -36.21 25.55
C SER A 16 8.33 -34.99 25.07
N THR A 17 7.55 -34.35 25.96
CA THR A 17 6.84 -33.11 25.64
C THR A 17 7.82 -31.97 25.39
N PHE A 18 8.86 -31.84 26.22
CA PHE A 18 9.89 -30.81 26.05
C PHE A 18 10.70 -31.01 24.77
N ILE A 19 11.12 -32.25 24.47
CA ILE A 19 11.84 -32.59 23.24
C ILE A 19 10.94 -32.33 22.02
N GLY A 20 9.66 -32.69 22.05
CA GLY A 20 8.71 -32.45 20.98
C GLY A 20 8.49 -30.94 20.71
N SER A 21 8.37 -30.15 21.78
CA SER A 21 8.23 -28.68 21.66
C SER A 21 9.50 -28.04 21.09
N ALA A 22 10.68 -28.47 21.55
CA ALA A 22 11.97 -27.98 21.06
C ALA A 22 12.17 -28.33 19.57
N LEU A 23 11.86 -29.56 19.18
CA LEU A 23 11.92 -29.99 17.77
C LEU A 23 10.91 -29.22 16.89
N ALA A 24 9.70 -28.94 17.37
CA ALA A 24 8.72 -28.18 16.64
C ALA A 24 9.19 -26.72 16.40
N VAL A 25 9.80 -26.09 17.42
CA VAL A 25 10.39 -24.75 17.30
C VAL A 25 11.56 -24.75 16.32
N ILE A 26 12.48 -25.72 16.42
CA ILE A 26 13.62 -25.86 15.50
C ILE A 26 13.13 -26.14 14.08
N ALA A 27 12.15 -27.02 13.91
CA ALA A 27 11.58 -27.32 12.60
C ALA A 27 10.91 -26.07 11.99
N GLY A 28 10.14 -25.31 12.76
CA GLY A 28 9.55 -24.04 12.29
C GLY A 28 10.61 -23.01 11.91
N TYR A 29 11.73 -22.97 12.60
CA TYR A 29 12.81 -22.02 12.32
C TYR A 29 13.69 -22.43 11.12
N VAL A 30 13.93 -23.73 10.92
CA VAL A 30 14.86 -24.26 9.90
C VAL A 30 14.15 -24.59 8.58
N PHE A 31 12.93 -25.12 8.64
CA PHE A 31 12.26 -25.63 7.43
C PHE A 31 11.36 -24.60 6.73
N TRP A 32 10.98 -23.46 7.38
CA TRP A 32 10.09 -22.48 6.76
C TRP A 32 10.36 -21.03 7.17
N PRO A 33 11.56 -20.49 6.98
CA PRO A 33 11.76 -19.07 7.22
C PRO A 33 11.31 -18.27 6.00
N MET A 34 10.00 -18.18 5.75
CA MET A 34 9.49 -17.12 4.88
C MET A 34 9.48 -15.83 5.69
N TRP A 35 10.59 -15.09 5.61
CA TRP A 35 10.74 -13.82 6.29
C TRP A 35 9.79 -12.78 5.67
N GLU A 36 9.12 -12.01 6.49
CA GLU A 36 8.18 -10.97 6.05
C GLU A 36 8.87 -9.93 5.14
N LYS A 37 10.17 -9.70 5.33
CA LYS A 37 11.00 -8.88 4.44
C LYS A 37 10.89 -9.30 2.97
N GLN A 38 10.82 -10.60 2.68
CA GLN A 38 10.71 -11.10 1.30
C GLN A 38 9.31 -10.87 0.70
N ARG A 39 8.29 -10.78 1.56
CA ARG A 39 6.89 -10.55 1.16
C ARG A 39 6.56 -9.06 1.03
N PHE A 40 7.31 -8.21 1.75
CA PHE A 40 7.04 -6.77 1.83
C PHE A 40 6.97 -6.09 0.45
N PRO A 41 7.93 -6.26 -0.49
CA PRO A 41 7.87 -5.58 -1.79
C PRO A 41 6.59 -5.91 -2.57
N ALA A 42 6.19 -7.19 -2.61
CA ALA A 42 4.97 -7.61 -3.31
C ALA A 42 3.70 -7.05 -2.67
N LEU A 43 3.62 -7.01 -1.33
CA LEU A 43 2.49 -6.41 -0.62
C LEU A 43 2.44 -4.89 -0.78
N MET A 44 3.59 -4.23 -0.75
CA MET A 44 3.70 -2.78 -0.95
C MET A 44 3.31 -2.37 -2.37
N SER A 45 3.81 -3.10 -3.40
CA SER A 45 3.41 -2.96 -4.78
C SER A 45 1.89 -3.11 -4.95
N ASN A 46 1.32 -4.20 -4.41
CA ASN A 46 -0.13 -4.40 -4.46
C ASN A 46 -0.90 -3.24 -3.81
N ALA A 47 -0.49 -2.77 -2.63
CA ALA A 47 -1.16 -1.68 -1.94
C ALA A 47 -1.07 -0.37 -2.74
N LEU A 48 0.09 -0.04 -3.32
CA LEU A 48 0.27 1.13 -4.17
C LEU A 48 -0.62 1.06 -5.42
N MET A 49 -0.70 -0.10 -6.07
CA MET A 49 -1.55 -0.31 -7.25
C MET A 49 -3.04 -0.23 -6.91
N LYS A 50 -3.48 -0.66 -5.72
CA LYS A 50 -4.88 -0.47 -5.28
C LYS A 50 -5.19 1.00 -5.02
N ASN A 51 -4.27 1.75 -4.40
CA ASN A 51 -4.39 3.20 -4.25
C ASN A 51 -4.43 3.92 -5.60
N LYS A 52 -3.59 3.51 -6.58
CA LYS A 52 -3.63 4.02 -7.96
C LYS A 52 -5.01 3.83 -8.60
N ASN A 53 -5.57 2.62 -8.53
CA ASN A 53 -6.88 2.32 -9.11
C ASN A 53 -7.99 3.14 -8.43
N TYR A 54 -7.88 3.34 -7.12
CA TYR A 54 -8.80 4.20 -6.38
C TYR A 54 -8.68 5.67 -6.83
N LEU A 55 -7.46 6.21 -6.90
CA LEU A 55 -7.22 7.57 -7.41
C LEU A 55 -7.74 7.76 -8.83
N GLN A 56 -7.47 6.80 -9.71
CA GLN A 56 -7.97 6.83 -11.09
C GLN A 56 -9.48 6.92 -11.15
N SER A 57 -10.20 6.15 -10.33
CA SER A 57 -11.67 6.20 -10.28
C SER A 57 -12.18 7.57 -9.80
N VAL A 58 -11.52 8.15 -8.79
CA VAL A 58 -11.84 9.48 -8.27
C VAL A 58 -11.60 10.57 -9.33
N LEU A 59 -10.48 10.52 -10.04
CA LEU A 59 -10.17 11.47 -11.11
C LEU A 59 -11.11 11.32 -12.32
N ASN A 60 -11.48 10.08 -12.68
CA ASN A 60 -12.46 9.81 -13.72
C ASN A 60 -13.82 10.42 -13.39
N TYR A 61 -14.25 10.33 -12.13
CA TYR A 61 -15.48 10.98 -11.68
C TYR A 61 -15.42 12.50 -11.84
N LEU A 62 -14.30 13.13 -11.44
CA LEU A 62 -14.08 14.57 -11.59
C LEU A 62 -14.01 15.02 -13.05
N LEU A 63 -13.63 14.13 -13.96
CA LEU A 63 -13.58 14.38 -15.41
C LEU A 63 -14.92 14.09 -16.11
N ASN A 64 -15.96 13.70 -15.39
CA ASN A 64 -17.25 13.24 -15.95
C ASN A 64 -17.09 12.03 -16.91
N GLU A 65 -15.99 11.29 -16.80
CA GLU A 65 -15.83 10.03 -17.52
C GLU A 65 -16.74 8.98 -16.87
N ASN A 66 -17.48 8.22 -17.69
CA ASN A 66 -18.52 7.28 -17.27
C ASN A 66 -18.06 6.28 -16.21
N THR A 67 -18.26 6.62 -14.95
CA THR A 67 -18.09 5.70 -13.81
C THR A 67 -19.41 5.62 -13.05
N GLU A 68 -19.82 4.40 -12.71
CA GLU A 68 -20.91 4.18 -11.75
C GLU A 68 -20.55 4.92 -10.45
N SER A 69 -21.54 5.64 -9.88
CA SER A 69 -21.31 6.52 -8.71
C SER A 69 -20.69 5.78 -7.51
N ASP A 70 -20.84 4.47 -7.42
CA ASP A 70 -20.40 3.68 -6.28
C ASP A 70 -19.07 2.93 -6.53
N SER A 71 -18.49 3.04 -7.73
CA SER A 71 -17.27 2.30 -8.07
C SER A 71 -16.08 2.71 -7.20
N TRP A 72 -15.95 4.01 -6.86
CA TRP A 72 -14.85 4.50 -6.03
C TRP A 72 -14.95 4.03 -4.58
N ILE A 73 -16.17 3.80 -4.02
CA ILE A 73 -16.36 3.28 -2.66
C ILE A 73 -15.83 1.85 -2.56
N LYS A 74 -16.14 1.02 -3.56
CA LYS A 74 -15.61 -0.35 -3.63
C LYS A 74 -14.08 -0.35 -3.73
N LEU A 75 -13.51 0.50 -4.59
CA LEU A 75 -12.07 0.60 -4.77
C LEU A 75 -11.37 1.15 -3.54
N ARG A 76 -12.00 2.08 -2.80
CA ARG A 76 -11.53 2.53 -1.49
C ARG A 76 -11.38 1.37 -0.52
N ASN A 77 -12.43 0.55 -0.34
CA ASN A 77 -12.39 -0.58 0.59
C ASN A 77 -11.28 -1.60 0.21
N ILE A 78 -11.09 -1.83 -1.09
CA ILE A 78 -10.02 -2.70 -1.59
C ILE A 78 -8.63 -2.09 -1.28
N ALA A 79 -8.47 -0.78 -1.46
CA ALA A 79 -7.21 -0.09 -1.15
C ALA A 79 -6.93 -0.08 0.35
N GLU A 80 -7.93 0.18 1.20
CA GLU A 80 -7.81 0.13 2.66
C GLU A 80 -7.42 -1.27 3.15
N ALA A 81 -8.01 -2.34 2.60
CA ALA A 81 -7.63 -3.72 2.92
C ALA A 81 -6.17 -4.00 2.55
N ALA A 82 -5.73 -3.63 1.33
CA ALA A 82 -4.35 -3.83 0.90
C ALA A 82 -3.35 -3.02 1.75
N ASN A 83 -3.72 -1.79 2.17
CA ASN A 83 -2.91 -0.99 3.09
C ASN A 83 -2.79 -1.66 4.48
N SER A 84 -3.86 -2.30 4.96
CA SER A 84 -3.84 -3.05 6.23
C SER A 84 -2.94 -4.27 6.15
N ASP A 85 -2.94 -4.99 5.03
CA ASP A 85 -2.11 -6.17 4.82
C ASP A 85 -0.61 -5.82 4.84
N VAL A 86 -0.21 -4.75 4.13
CA VAL A 86 1.19 -4.31 4.11
C VAL A 86 1.62 -3.75 5.46
N PHE A 87 0.73 -3.06 6.18
CA PHE A 87 1.00 -2.57 7.54
C PHE A 87 1.24 -3.74 8.52
N ALA A 88 0.39 -4.77 8.48
CA ALA A 88 0.55 -5.97 9.29
C ALA A 88 1.87 -6.72 8.96
N CYS A 89 2.28 -6.74 7.69
CA CYS A 89 3.58 -7.29 7.29
C CYS A 89 4.74 -6.54 7.97
N VAL A 90 4.76 -5.21 7.93
CA VAL A 90 5.84 -4.41 8.54
C VAL A 90 5.84 -4.55 10.06
N GLN A 91 4.68 -4.69 10.71
CA GLN A 91 4.62 -4.98 12.14
C GLN A 91 5.32 -6.31 12.46
N ARG A 92 5.06 -7.38 11.70
CA ARG A 92 5.73 -8.67 11.88
C ARG A 92 7.22 -8.60 11.56
N MET A 93 7.64 -7.81 10.54
CA MET A 93 9.08 -7.55 10.29
C MET A 93 9.80 -6.97 11.51
N ASN A 94 9.11 -6.12 12.29
CA ASN A 94 9.68 -5.53 13.50
C ASN A 94 9.82 -6.55 14.66
N GLU A 95 9.09 -7.66 14.60
CA GLU A 95 9.16 -8.77 15.56
C GLU A 95 10.19 -9.81 15.17
N GLU A 96 10.76 -9.75 13.96
CA GLU A 96 11.81 -10.65 13.49
C GLU A 96 13.13 -10.41 14.26
N PRO A 97 14.02 -11.41 14.33
CA PRO A 97 15.33 -11.25 14.97
C PRO A 97 16.15 -10.12 14.37
N GLN A 98 16.83 -9.34 15.21
CA GLN A 98 17.54 -8.11 14.79
C GLN A 98 18.53 -8.31 13.63
N HIS A 99 19.17 -9.47 13.53
CA HIS A 99 20.11 -9.76 12.44
C HIS A 99 19.45 -9.94 11.06
N ILE A 100 18.11 -10.08 11.03
CA ILE A 100 17.30 -10.19 9.80
C ILE A 100 16.63 -8.87 9.47
N GLN A 101 16.37 -8.06 10.49
CA GLN A 101 15.75 -6.75 10.35
C GLN A 101 16.66 -5.82 9.51
N GLN A 102 16.25 -5.55 8.28
CA GLN A 102 16.91 -4.56 7.41
C GLN A 102 15.86 -3.56 6.92
N ASN A 103 16.19 -2.29 6.99
CA ASN A 103 15.35 -1.19 6.46
C ASN A 103 13.91 -1.15 7.02
N VAL A 104 13.64 -1.73 8.20
CA VAL A 104 12.29 -1.76 8.79
C VAL A 104 11.73 -0.35 8.96
N ASN A 105 12.55 0.62 9.37
CA ASN A 105 12.14 2.02 9.49
C ASN A 105 11.72 2.64 8.14
N ILE A 106 12.45 2.31 7.08
CA ILE A 106 12.10 2.76 5.71
C ILE A 106 10.78 2.11 5.29
N SER A 107 10.61 0.82 5.56
CA SER A 107 9.37 0.09 5.27
C SER A 107 8.17 0.69 6.00
N PHE A 108 8.31 1.03 7.30
CA PHE A 108 7.27 1.76 8.05
C PHE A 108 6.94 3.12 7.43
N SER A 109 7.96 3.86 7.01
CA SER A 109 7.78 5.17 6.38
C SER A 109 7.06 5.06 5.04
N LEU A 110 7.42 4.07 4.20
CA LEU A 110 6.77 3.79 2.92
C LEU A 110 5.29 3.44 3.09
N VAL A 111 4.98 2.55 4.06
CA VAL A 111 3.58 2.20 4.39
C VAL A 111 2.83 3.42 4.91
N GLY A 112 3.45 4.22 5.78
CA GLY A 112 2.87 5.46 6.28
C GLY A 112 2.49 6.44 5.17
N ILE A 113 3.37 6.62 4.17
CA ILE A 113 3.11 7.43 2.99
C ILE A 113 1.93 6.85 2.19
N ASN A 114 1.92 5.54 1.95
CA ASN A 114 0.87 4.89 1.16
C ASN A 114 -0.51 4.99 1.83
N VAL A 115 -0.58 4.92 3.16
CA VAL A 115 -1.81 5.15 3.94
C VAL A 115 -2.26 6.62 3.85
N ARG A 116 -1.32 7.59 3.93
CA ARG A 116 -1.65 9.02 3.75
C ARG A 116 -2.17 9.29 2.35
N LEU A 117 -1.55 8.70 1.32
CA LEU A 117 -2.04 8.77 -0.06
C LEU A 117 -3.51 8.33 -0.16
N ALA A 118 -3.88 7.19 0.41
CA ALA A 118 -5.28 6.74 0.43
C ALA A 118 -6.22 7.73 1.13
N ARG A 119 -5.74 8.37 2.21
CA ARG A 119 -6.49 9.39 2.95
C ARG A 119 -6.72 10.65 2.13
N GLU A 120 -5.71 11.16 1.43
CA GLU A 120 -5.83 12.34 0.57
C GLU A 120 -6.80 12.06 -0.59
N ILE A 121 -6.74 10.87 -1.20
CA ILE A 121 -7.69 10.44 -2.23
C ILE A 121 -9.12 10.43 -1.66
N THR A 122 -9.30 9.90 -0.46
CA THR A 122 -10.61 9.86 0.23
C THR A 122 -11.12 11.28 0.51
N SER A 123 -10.25 12.19 0.93
CA SER A 123 -10.60 13.59 1.17
C SER A 123 -11.12 14.27 -0.11
N ILE A 124 -10.48 14.02 -1.25
CA ILE A 124 -10.96 14.49 -2.56
C ILE A 124 -12.32 13.87 -2.85
N ALA A 125 -12.48 12.55 -2.75
CA ALA A 125 -13.71 11.84 -3.06
C ALA A 125 -14.90 12.37 -2.25
N LEU A 126 -14.73 12.58 -0.95
CA LEU A 126 -15.76 13.09 -0.06
C LEU A 126 -16.13 14.55 -0.38
N SER A 127 -15.20 15.37 -0.86
CA SER A 127 -15.45 16.78 -1.16
C SER A 127 -16.44 17.00 -2.30
N PHE A 128 -16.66 16.00 -3.15
CA PHE A 128 -17.61 16.07 -4.26
C PHE A 128 -18.72 15.01 -4.23
N SER A 129 -18.73 14.13 -3.23
CA SER A 129 -19.76 13.08 -3.10
C SER A 129 -21.20 13.64 -3.00
N SER A 130 -21.36 14.88 -2.57
CA SER A 130 -22.63 15.58 -2.48
C SER A 130 -22.98 16.43 -3.72
N MET A 131 -22.13 16.43 -4.76
CA MET A 131 -22.35 17.23 -5.96
C MET A 131 -23.14 16.45 -7.01
N GLU A 132 -24.03 17.13 -7.72
CA GLU A 132 -24.72 16.55 -8.87
C GLU A 132 -23.75 16.28 -10.02
N LYS A 133 -23.85 15.08 -10.62
CA LYS A 133 -23.08 14.70 -11.81
C LYS A 133 -23.39 15.66 -12.96
N GLY A 134 -22.37 16.10 -13.67
CA GLY A 134 -22.51 16.85 -14.92
C GLY A 134 -22.08 18.31 -14.86
N ASN A 135 -21.83 18.89 -13.69
CA ASN A 135 -21.50 20.31 -13.55
C ASN A 135 -20.01 20.60 -13.28
N ILE A 136 -19.13 19.60 -13.30
CA ILE A 136 -17.71 19.83 -13.03
C ILE A 136 -17.00 20.11 -14.35
N GLN A 137 -16.73 21.39 -14.62
CA GLN A 137 -15.81 21.78 -15.69
C GLN A 137 -14.40 21.77 -15.11
N SER A 138 -13.51 21.04 -15.78
CA SER A 138 -12.12 20.86 -15.37
C SER A 138 -11.16 21.22 -16.49
N GLU A 139 -10.19 22.10 -16.19
CA GLU A 139 -9.07 22.43 -17.08
C GLU A 139 -7.79 21.88 -16.46
N GLY A 140 -6.93 21.26 -17.27
CA GLY A 140 -5.64 20.72 -16.83
C GLY A 140 -5.71 19.40 -16.04
N LEU A 141 -6.92 18.98 -15.57
CA LEU A 141 -7.04 17.76 -14.75
C LEU A 141 -6.71 16.47 -15.52
N GLN A 142 -7.00 16.43 -16.82
CA GLN A 142 -6.67 15.28 -17.66
C GLN A 142 -5.15 15.09 -17.79
N ALA A 143 -4.41 16.17 -18.01
CA ALA A 143 -2.94 16.12 -18.07
C ALA A 143 -2.35 15.69 -16.72
N TYR A 144 -2.88 16.22 -15.61
CA TYR A 144 -2.51 15.79 -14.27
C TYR A 144 -2.75 14.29 -14.04
N LYS A 145 -3.95 13.78 -14.42
CA LYS A 145 -4.31 12.36 -14.32
C LYS A 145 -3.30 11.48 -15.05
N VAL A 146 -2.98 11.78 -16.31
CA VAL A 146 -2.05 10.99 -17.10
C VAL A 146 -0.67 10.95 -16.43
N GLN A 147 -0.16 12.10 -15.99
CA GLN A 147 1.18 12.20 -15.41
C GLN A 147 1.28 11.51 -14.04
N ILE A 148 0.26 11.68 -13.17
CA ILE A 148 0.30 11.06 -11.84
C ILE A 148 0.18 9.53 -11.92
N LEU A 149 -0.65 9.01 -12.82
CA LEU A 149 -0.75 7.56 -13.01
C LEU A 149 0.55 6.96 -13.56
N LYS A 150 1.25 7.68 -14.45
CA LYS A 150 2.57 7.30 -14.94
C LYS A 150 3.60 7.24 -13.78
N ILE A 151 3.64 8.27 -12.94
CA ILE A 151 4.55 8.30 -11.78
C ILE A 151 4.27 7.14 -10.81
N LEU A 152 2.98 6.81 -10.57
CA LEU A 152 2.63 5.66 -9.74
C LEU A 152 3.10 4.33 -10.34
N ASP A 153 3.06 4.17 -11.66
CA ASP A 153 3.64 3.00 -12.33
C ASP A 153 5.16 2.94 -12.21
N GLU A 154 5.83 4.08 -12.38
CA GLU A 154 7.27 4.18 -12.20
C GLU A 154 7.69 3.84 -10.76
N LEU A 155 6.99 4.37 -9.75
CA LEU A 155 7.24 4.04 -8.33
C LEU A 155 6.97 2.56 -8.05
N ASN A 156 5.93 1.98 -8.63
CA ASN A 156 5.66 0.56 -8.50
C ASN A 156 6.80 -0.30 -9.06
N SER A 157 7.34 0.09 -10.21
CA SER A 157 8.50 -0.58 -10.81
C SER A 157 9.74 -0.48 -9.92
N TYR A 158 9.92 0.64 -9.19
CA TYR A 158 11.00 0.77 -8.19
C TYR A 158 10.83 -0.20 -7.01
N ILE A 159 9.59 -0.45 -6.57
CA ILE A 159 9.31 -1.39 -5.47
C ILE A 159 9.58 -2.83 -5.91
N GLU A 160 9.25 -3.19 -7.16
CA GLU A 160 9.36 -4.56 -7.67
C GLU A 160 10.78 -4.91 -8.17
N SER A 161 11.50 -3.92 -8.69
CA SER A 161 12.85 -4.11 -9.23
C SER A 161 13.83 -3.14 -8.58
N GLU A 162 14.87 -3.65 -7.94
CA GLU A 162 15.93 -2.83 -7.30
C GLU A 162 16.73 -1.95 -8.30
N ASN A 163 16.45 -2.02 -9.61
CA ASN A 163 17.23 -1.41 -10.68
C ASN A 163 16.42 -0.49 -11.62
N SER A 164 15.41 0.22 -11.14
CA SER A 164 14.72 1.19 -12.00
C SER A 164 15.58 2.43 -12.25
N ALA A 165 15.99 2.63 -13.51
CA ALA A 165 16.90 3.70 -13.91
C ALA A 165 16.23 5.05 -14.16
N ILE A 166 14.90 5.12 -14.17
CA ILE A 166 14.15 6.31 -14.58
C ILE A 166 13.64 7.05 -13.34
N ALA A 167 14.15 8.26 -13.12
CA ALA A 167 13.64 9.13 -12.06
C ALA A 167 12.29 9.75 -12.47
N PRO A 168 11.23 9.63 -11.65
CA PRO A 168 9.93 10.22 -11.94
C PRO A 168 9.99 11.75 -12.11
N GLU A 169 9.21 12.29 -13.05
CA GLU A 169 9.19 13.73 -13.36
C GLU A 169 8.24 14.52 -12.43
N PHE A 170 8.57 14.59 -11.14
CA PHE A 170 7.77 15.32 -10.14
C PHE A 170 7.60 16.80 -10.44
N LYS A 171 8.65 17.46 -11.01
CA LYS A 171 8.59 18.89 -11.36
C LYS A 171 7.44 19.16 -12.35
N GLN A 172 7.26 18.30 -13.35
CA GLN A 172 6.17 18.41 -14.31
C GLN A 172 4.81 18.23 -13.62
N LEU A 173 4.68 17.22 -12.74
CA LEU A 173 3.45 16.98 -12.00
C LEU A 173 3.08 18.15 -11.09
N THR A 174 4.07 18.78 -10.42
CA THR A 174 3.85 19.99 -9.61
C THR A 174 3.33 21.15 -10.45
N MET A 175 3.89 21.38 -11.65
CA MET A 175 3.40 22.42 -12.56
C MET A 175 1.96 22.12 -13.01
N LEU A 176 1.66 20.87 -13.37
CA LEU A 176 0.30 20.46 -13.77
C LEU A 176 -0.70 20.67 -12.64
N THR A 177 -0.32 20.39 -11.38
CA THR A 177 -1.18 20.66 -10.21
C THR A 177 -1.57 22.13 -10.12
N GLN A 178 -0.63 23.04 -10.44
CA GLN A 178 -0.92 24.49 -10.44
C GLN A 178 -1.88 24.90 -11.56
N GLN A 179 -1.84 24.20 -12.70
CA GLN A 179 -2.67 24.46 -13.87
C GLN A 179 -4.11 23.91 -13.75
N VAL A 180 -4.34 22.94 -12.83
CA VAL A 180 -5.68 22.40 -12.59
C VAL A 180 -6.60 23.53 -12.15
N LYS A 181 -7.72 23.67 -12.83
CA LYS A 181 -8.84 24.56 -12.47
C LYS A 181 -10.13 23.75 -12.52
N LEU A 182 -10.94 23.86 -11.49
CA LEU A 182 -12.24 23.21 -11.36
C LEU A 182 -13.29 24.28 -11.04
N GLN A 183 -14.43 24.21 -11.70
CA GLN A 183 -15.55 25.11 -11.42
C GLN A 183 -16.45 24.50 -10.33
N VAL A 184 -15.92 24.36 -9.14
CA VAL A 184 -16.63 23.82 -7.96
C VAL A 184 -16.28 24.62 -6.71
N SER A 185 -17.20 24.65 -5.73
CA SER A 185 -16.99 25.36 -4.46
C SER A 185 -15.77 24.82 -3.69
N SER A 186 -15.50 23.51 -3.77
CA SER A 186 -14.39 22.83 -3.12
C SER A 186 -13.06 22.91 -3.91
N TYR A 187 -12.96 23.71 -4.96
CA TYR A 187 -11.78 23.77 -5.83
C TYR A 187 -10.48 23.95 -5.10
N ARG A 188 -10.41 24.93 -4.19
CA ARG A 188 -9.18 25.20 -3.44
C ARG A 188 -8.76 24.02 -2.58
N PHE A 189 -9.73 23.35 -1.97
CA PHE A 189 -9.49 22.16 -1.17
C PHE A 189 -8.96 21.02 -2.05
N ILE A 190 -9.66 20.67 -3.13
CA ILE A 190 -9.24 19.59 -4.06
C ILE A 190 -7.82 19.87 -4.58
N LYS A 191 -7.53 21.11 -5.00
CA LYS A 191 -6.18 21.47 -5.48
C LYS A 191 -5.11 21.28 -4.41
N THR A 192 -5.41 21.61 -3.15
CA THR A 192 -4.50 21.40 -2.03
C THR A 192 -4.24 19.90 -1.82
N GLU A 193 -5.28 19.06 -1.85
CA GLU A 193 -5.14 17.61 -1.69
C GLU A 193 -4.36 16.99 -2.85
N LEU A 194 -4.59 17.42 -4.10
CA LEU A 194 -3.77 17.01 -5.24
C LEU A 194 -2.28 17.37 -5.04
N GLY A 195 -1.99 18.54 -4.48
CA GLY A 195 -0.62 18.94 -4.13
C GLY A 195 0.01 18.07 -3.03
N LYS A 196 -0.77 17.69 -2.01
CA LYS A 196 -0.30 16.77 -0.96
C LYS A 196 0.02 15.39 -1.54
N ILE A 197 -0.82 14.87 -2.44
CA ILE A 197 -0.54 13.60 -3.13
C ILE A 197 0.82 13.67 -3.85
N VAL A 198 1.13 14.76 -4.55
CA VAL A 198 2.43 14.93 -5.21
C VAL A 198 3.57 14.88 -4.19
N PHE A 199 3.43 15.59 -3.08
CA PHE A 199 4.43 15.61 -2.00
C PHE A 199 4.67 14.22 -1.38
N GLU A 200 3.59 13.46 -1.14
CA GLU A 200 3.70 12.09 -0.61
C GLU A 200 4.42 11.15 -1.60
N LEU A 201 4.12 11.25 -2.90
CA LEU A 201 4.78 10.42 -3.91
C LEU A 201 6.26 10.79 -4.09
N GLU A 202 6.62 12.07 -3.99
CA GLU A 202 8.02 12.51 -4.00
C GLU A 202 8.77 11.98 -2.77
N GLY A 203 8.15 12.04 -1.58
CA GLY A 203 8.67 11.44 -0.36
C GLY A 203 8.87 9.93 -0.47
N MET A 204 7.94 9.21 -1.08
CA MET A 204 8.05 7.78 -1.35
C MET A 204 9.26 7.48 -2.25
N TYR A 205 9.43 8.23 -3.34
CA TYR A 205 10.56 8.07 -4.24
C TYR A 205 11.91 8.28 -3.53
N MET A 206 12.00 9.30 -2.68
CA MET A 206 13.23 9.58 -1.93
C MET A 206 13.58 8.43 -0.98
N LEU A 207 12.60 7.86 -0.28
CA LEU A 207 12.81 6.70 0.59
C LEU A 207 13.23 5.45 -0.19
N LEU A 208 12.61 5.18 -1.34
CA LEU A 208 12.98 4.06 -2.21
C LEU A 208 14.41 4.20 -2.73
N LYS A 209 14.81 5.40 -3.12
CA LYS A 209 16.17 5.72 -3.56
C LYS A 209 17.20 5.55 -2.42
N ASP A 210 16.86 5.95 -1.20
CA ASP A 210 17.73 5.78 -0.04
C ASP A 210 17.86 4.32 0.39
N ALA A 211 16.80 3.51 0.21
CA ALA A 211 16.82 2.08 0.49
C ALA A 211 17.77 1.29 -0.43
N GLN A 212 18.07 1.81 -1.62
CA GLN A 212 18.95 1.19 -2.62
C GLN A 212 20.44 1.59 -2.46
N LYS A 213 20.74 2.54 -1.58
CA LYS A 213 22.14 2.88 -1.29
C LYS A 213 22.79 1.73 -0.49
N PRO A 214 24.00 1.30 -0.88
CA PRO A 214 24.74 0.22 -0.23
C PRO A 214 25.09 0.52 1.23
#